data_98bc4a70eb5dc91646bdf3bbdfcc4031
#
_entry.id   98bc4a70eb5dc91646bdf3bbdfcc4031
#
_cell.length_a   1.000
_cell.length_b   1.000
_cell.length_c   1.000
_cell.angle_alpha   90.00
_cell.angle_beta   90.00
_cell.angle_gamma   90.00
#
_symmetry.space_group_name_H-M   'P 1'
#
loop_
_entity.id
_entity.type
_entity.pdbx_description
1 polymer ?
#
loop_
_entity_poly.entity_id
_entity_poly.type
_entity_poly.pdbx_seq_one_letter_code
_entity_poly.pdbx_strand_id
1 'polypeptide(L)'
;MQKVTTVVVSLFLLFSSACCHHPMGAHGTAGGGSTTAAGAAQAFTKPVSFSILQDYVKGEDLEEVAKDFRLMKELGLTTWRGSLAWGDYEPAQGQYDFKWLRQFVELATQHGMSLRPYIGYTAPWAAGGGTDKEAWNDPPARLQDWSNFVSHLSGALASQKNILSYEIYNEENVRQWWDGTAEQYNQVLQKGAEAIRSSDRTKPVIFGGMVYPDADWVKAACDEYGSGDSFHILPFHAYPETWTEKNIVLENYLDQGYPNHFQGTFIPWADQYCGRKPIWINEAGFANTPGKSETDQANWWARAFATFLASPRVEHLGIYQIKERKQSETVIGGGENYYLGISRPDRTRKMAFFTIKRLIGLLDVGNLTIADRELKVEVTSGKKVELYSHLFVRPDGSQVLFVWDKKGEPTLRLHPRPGSAVVEYALDGSPLPFRSYNGKTLEKVKLTPGLVRIFEIKAAGKS
;
A
#
# COMPACT_ATOMS: atom_id res chain seq x y z
N MET A 1 -3.08 6.00 -43.52
CA MET A 1 -2.51 4.70 -43.16
C MET A 1 -1.00 4.78 -43.25
N GLN A 2 -0.35 5.16 -42.17
CA GLN A 2 1.11 5.09 -42.05
C GLN A 2 1.43 4.23 -40.84
N LYS A 3 2.08 3.10 -41.11
CA LYS A 3 2.56 2.19 -40.06
C LYS A 3 3.77 2.84 -39.38
N VAL A 4 3.65 3.14 -38.10
CA VAL A 4 4.80 3.53 -37.28
C VAL A 4 5.37 2.24 -36.71
N THR A 5 6.57 1.89 -37.15
CA THR A 5 7.35 0.76 -36.63
C THR A 5 8.09 1.25 -35.40
N THR A 6 7.65 0.83 -34.22
CA THR A 6 8.33 1.13 -32.97
C THR A 6 9.48 0.14 -32.77
N VAL A 7 10.69 0.66 -32.78
CA VAL A 7 11.91 -0.08 -32.45
C VAL A 7 12.02 -0.10 -30.91
N VAL A 8 11.95 -1.28 -30.35
CA VAL A 8 12.23 -1.50 -28.91
C VAL A 8 13.74 -1.52 -28.73
N VAL A 9 14.27 -0.47 -28.11
CA VAL A 9 15.65 -0.47 -27.61
C VAL A 9 15.61 -0.74 -26.11
N SER A 10 15.96 -1.96 -25.73
CA SER A 10 16.20 -2.33 -24.35
C SER A 10 17.52 -1.72 -23.89
N LEU A 11 17.46 -0.63 -23.14
CA LEU A 11 18.63 -0.03 -22.54
C LEU A 11 18.78 -0.55 -21.10
N PHE A 12 19.71 -1.48 -20.90
CA PHE A 12 20.21 -1.83 -19.58
C PHE A 12 21.09 -0.68 -19.08
N LEU A 13 20.57 0.15 -18.18
CA LEU A 13 21.35 1.14 -17.46
C LEU A 13 21.92 0.52 -16.19
N LEU A 14 23.22 0.26 -16.23
CA LEU A 14 24.06 0.02 -15.07
C LEU A 14 24.19 1.33 -14.28
N PHE A 15 23.57 1.39 -13.11
CA PHE A 15 23.79 2.48 -12.15
C PHE A 15 25.21 2.38 -11.56
N SER A 16 26.09 3.28 -11.94
CA SER A 16 27.30 3.55 -11.19
C SER A 16 27.01 4.64 -10.15
N SER A 17 26.92 4.25 -8.89
CA SER A 17 26.80 5.16 -7.76
C SER A 17 28.10 5.95 -7.61
N ALA A 18 28.06 7.25 -7.87
CA ALA A 18 29.09 8.17 -7.43
C ALA A 18 28.82 8.56 -5.97
N CYS A 19 29.47 7.86 -5.04
CA CYS A 19 29.50 8.24 -3.63
C CYS A 19 30.37 9.47 -3.44
N CYS A 20 29.78 10.58 -3.00
CA CYS A 20 30.50 11.64 -2.32
C CYS A 20 30.78 11.19 -0.87
N HIS A 21 32.03 10.79 -0.61
CA HIS A 21 32.49 10.51 0.75
C HIS A 21 32.79 11.83 1.48
N HIS A 22 32.07 12.07 2.58
CA HIS A 22 32.54 12.96 3.63
C HIS A 22 33.03 12.09 4.81
N PRO A 23 34.20 12.39 5.40
CA PRO A 23 34.74 11.56 6.47
C PRO A 23 34.05 11.85 7.80
N MET A 24 33.46 10.82 8.38
CA MET A 24 33.01 10.86 9.77
C MET A 24 34.20 10.64 10.71
N GLY A 25 34.35 11.55 11.66
CA GLY A 25 35.27 11.46 12.77
C GLY A 25 34.90 10.34 13.74
N ALA A 26 35.90 9.57 14.13
CA ALA A 26 35.79 8.51 15.12
C ALA A 26 35.63 9.11 16.53
N HIS A 27 34.63 8.71 17.28
CA HIS A 27 34.61 8.82 18.74
C HIS A 27 34.17 7.52 19.42
N GLY A 28 35.11 6.98 20.14
CA GLY A 28 35.07 6.45 21.49
C GLY A 28 34.05 5.34 21.82
N THR A 29 34.61 4.13 21.98
CA THR A 29 34.02 3.02 22.72
C THR A 29 33.82 3.34 24.20
N ALA A 30 32.59 3.14 24.73
CA ALA A 30 32.37 2.86 26.14
C ALA A 30 31.34 1.74 26.29
N GLY A 31 31.79 0.61 26.79
CA GLY A 31 30.94 -0.52 27.14
C GLY A 31 30.15 -0.23 28.42
N GLY A 32 28.96 -0.79 28.51
CA GLY A 32 28.11 -0.73 29.70
C GLY A 32 26.85 -1.56 29.43
N GLY A 33 26.93 -2.87 29.70
CA GLY A 33 25.75 -3.72 29.72
C GLY A 33 24.79 -3.28 30.80
N SER A 34 23.63 -2.81 30.40
CA SER A 34 22.46 -2.71 31.27
C SER A 34 21.37 -3.55 30.69
N THR A 35 21.15 -4.73 31.25
CA THR A 35 19.93 -5.51 31.06
C THR A 35 18.78 -4.77 31.72
N THR A 36 18.19 -3.81 31.03
CA THR A 36 16.90 -3.27 31.44
C THR A 36 15.83 -4.31 31.14
N ALA A 37 15.12 -4.69 32.20
CA ALA A 37 13.92 -5.51 32.10
C ALA A 37 13.01 -4.95 31.01
N ALA A 38 12.75 -5.74 29.97
CA ALA A 38 11.86 -5.37 28.89
C ALA A 38 10.45 -5.18 29.48
N GLY A 39 10.05 -3.93 29.64
CA GLY A 39 8.68 -3.59 30.00
C GLY A 39 7.73 -4.29 29.05
N ALA A 40 6.65 -4.85 29.57
CA ALA A 40 5.60 -5.48 28.78
C ALA A 40 5.13 -4.48 27.71
N ALA A 41 5.36 -4.80 26.44
CA ALA A 41 4.83 -3.98 25.37
C ALA A 41 3.31 -4.01 25.50
N GLN A 42 2.73 -2.86 25.81
CA GLN A 42 1.30 -2.69 25.99
C GLN A 42 0.60 -2.93 24.67
N ALA A 43 -0.56 -3.60 24.70
CA ALA A 43 -1.41 -3.77 23.53
C ALA A 43 -1.75 -2.38 22.94
N PHE A 44 -1.69 -2.25 21.62
CA PHE A 44 -1.88 -0.99 20.91
C PHE A 44 -3.05 -1.07 19.94
N THR A 45 -4.07 -0.25 20.14
CA THR A 45 -5.25 -0.17 19.27
C THR A 45 -5.10 0.98 18.28
N LYS A 46 -5.40 0.72 17.01
CA LYS A 46 -5.39 1.71 15.93
C LYS A 46 -6.54 1.48 14.96
N PRO A 47 -6.95 2.54 14.23
CA PRO A 47 -7.84 2.36 13.09
C PRO A 47 -7.14 1.55 11.98
N VAL A 48 -7.91 0.76 11.25
CA VAL A 48 -7.45 0.07 10.04
C VAL A 48 -8.48 0.24 8.94
N SER A 49 -8.00 0.35 7.70
CA SER A 49 -8.84 0.42 6.52
C SER A 49 -8.12 -0.16 5.32
N PHE A 50 -8.88 -0.47 4.28
CA PHE A 50 -8.33 -1.08 3.07
C PHE A 50 -8.89 -0.41 1.82
N SER A 51 -8.11 -0.46 0.74
CA SER A 51 -8.56 -0.06 -0.59
C SER A 51 -8.00 -1.00 -1.66
N ILE A 52 -8.60 -0.94 -2.83
CA ILE A 52 -8.17 -1.69 -3.99
C ILE A 52 -7.88 -0.72 -5.13
N LEU A 53 -6.77 -0.92 -5.81
CA LEU A 53 -6.37 -0.09 -6.93
C LEU A 53 -6.68 -0.77 -8.26
N GLN A 54 -7.13 0.03 -9.21
CA GLN A 54 -7.20 -0.25 -10.62
C GLN A 54 -7.25 1.07 -11.37
N ASP A 55 -6.27 1.32 -12.23
CA ASP A 55 -6.31 2.49 -13.09
C ASP A 55 -7.24 2.27 -14.28
N TYR A 56 -8.03 3.28 -14.56
CA TYR A 56 -8.91 3.38 -15.72
C TYR A 56 -8.53 4.61 -16.53
N VAL A 57 -8.46 4.46 -17.85
CA VAL A 57 -8.26 5.58 -18.74
C VAL A 57 -9.59 6.24 -19.09
N LYS A 58 -9.60 7.56 -19.30
CA LYS A 58 -10.81 8.27 -19.76
C LYS A 58 -11.34 7.65 -21.06
N GLY A 59 -12.62 7.31 -21.06
CA GLY A 59 -13.28 6.69 -22.21
C GLY A 59 -13.31 5.16 -22.17
N GLU A 60 -12.74 4.52 -21.17
CA GLU A 60 -12.87 3.09 -20.96
C GLU A 60 -14.36 2.69 -20.82
N ASP A 61 -14.71 1.52 -21.31
CA ASP A 61 -16.10 1.02 -21.27
C ASP A 61 -16.57 0.88 -19.81
N LEU A 62 -17.57 1.66 -19.46
CA LEU A 62 -18.12 1.68 -18.08
C LEU A 62 -18.79 0.35 -17.70
N GLU A 63 -19.23 -0.47 -18.66
CA GLU A 63 -19.73 -1.83 -18.37
C GLU A 63 -18.58 -2.75 -17.92
N GLU A 64 -17.38 -2.58 -18.49
CA GLU A 64 -16.18 -3.29 -18.03
C GLU A 64 -15.75 -2.82 -16.63
N VAL A 65 -15.80 -1.50 -16.37
CA VAL A 65 -15.56 -0.93 -15.04
C VAL A 65 -16.57 -1.47 -14.01
N ALA A 66 -17.86 -1.56 -14.37
CA ALA A 66 -18.90 -2.12 -13.52
C ALA A 66 -18.62 -3.59 -13.14
N LYS A 67 -18.04 -4.38 -14.06
CA LYS A 67 -17.62 -5.75 -13.74
C LYS A 67 -16.50 -5.77 -12.71
N ASP A 68 -15.54 -4.86 -12.83
CA ASP A 68 -14.46 -4.73 -11.84
C ASP A 68 -15.00 -4.28 -10.47
N PHE A 69 -15.93 -3.32 -10.41
CA PHE A 69 -16.58 -2.93 -9.16
C PHE A 69 -17.33 -4.08 -8.50
N ARG A 70 -18.00 -4.93 -9.26
CA ARG A 70 -18.61 -6.15 -8.72
C ARG A 70 -17.57 -7.11 -8.13
N LEU A 71 -16.42 -7.25 -8.81
CA LEU A 71 -15.32 -8.08 -8.33
C LEU A 71 -14.68 -7.52 -7.04
N MET A 72 -14.50 -6.19 -6.95
CA MET A 72 -14.02 -5.52 -5.74
C MET A 72 -14.98 -5.74 -4.56
N LYS A 73 -16.29 -5.64 -4.79
CA LYS A 73 -17.31 -5.92 -3.76
C LYS A 73 -17.33 -7.39 -3.35
N GLU A 74 -17.14 -8.32 -4.28
CA GLU A 74 -16.98 -9.74 -3.96
C GLU A 74 -15.76 -10.00 -3.08
N LEU A 75 -14.67 -9.25 -3.30
CA LEU A 75 -13.47 -9.29 -2.47
C LEU A 75 -13.75 -8.78 -1.04
N GLY A 76 -14.79 -7.95 -0.86
CA GLY A 76 -15.15 -7.30 0.39
C GLY A 76 -14.70 -5.84 0.47
N LEU A 77 -14.19 -5.27 -0.62
CA LEU A 77 -13.71 -3.89 -0.65
C LEU A 77 -14.65 -2.97 -1.43
N THR A 78 -14.89 -1.80 -0.87
CA THR A 78 -15.73 -0.76 -1.46
C THR A 78 -15.00 0.58 -1.63
N THR A 79 -13.69 0.61 -1.39
CA THR A 79 -12.88 1.81 -1.59
C THR A 79 -11.90 1.58 -2.74
N TRP A 80 -12.06 2.35 -3.80
CA TRP A 80 -11.19 2.37 -4.96
C TRP A 80 -10.15 3.48 -4.85
N ARG A 81 -8.92 3.22 -5.30
CA ARG A 81 -7.88 4.21 -5.58
C ARG A 81 -7.46 4.11 -7.05
N GLY A 82 -7.18 5.22 -7.71
CA GLY A 82 -6.70 5.23 -9.08
C GLY A 82 -6.50 6.64 -9.63
N SER A 83 -5.95 6.74 -10.83
CA SER A 83 -5.52 7.95 -11.49
C SER A 83 -6.66 8.80 -12.03
N LEU A 84 -6.53 10.12 -11.89
CA LEU A 84 -7.21 11.13 -12.69
C LEU A 84 -6.13 11.98 -13.35
N ALA A 85 -5.67 11.56 -14.54
CA ALA A 85 -4.59 12.22 -15.25
C ALA A 85 -5.04 13.57 -15.82
N TRP A 86 -4.24 14.63 -15.61
CA TRP A 86 -4.57 16.00 -16.05
C TRP A 86 -4.85 16.07 -17.56
N GLY A 87 -3.97 15.50 -18.39
CA GLY A 87 -4.12 15.54 -19.84
C GLY A 87 -5.38 14.87 -20.38
N ASP A 88 -5.95 13.91 -19.63
CA ASP A 88 -7.21 13.26 -20.02
C ASP A 88 -8.40 14.20 -19.91
N TYR A 89 -8.41 15.07 -18.90
CA TYR A 89 -9.56 15.91 -18.57
C TYR A 89 -9.41 17.36 -19.00
N GLU A 90 -8.20 17.80 -19.35
CA GLU A 90 -7.88 19.08 -19.98
C GLU A 90 -6.88 18.86 -21.13
N PRO A 91 -7.35 18.34 -22.27
CA PRO A 91 -6.47 18.00 -23.42
C PRO A 91 -5.83 19.24 -24.07
N ALA A 92 -6.38 20.42 -23.86
CA ALA A 92 -5.82 21.71 -24.24
C ALA A 92 -6.20 22.74 -23.18
N GLN A 93 -5.38 23.76 -23.00
CA GLN A 93 -5.56 24.79 -21.98
C GLN A 93 -6.98 25.39 -21.95
N GLY A 94 -7.62 25.29 -20.80
CA GLY A 94 -8.98 25.80 -20.58
C GLY A 94 -10.09 24.92 -21.18
N GLN A 95 -9.78 23.81 -21.82
CA GLN A 95 -10.76 22.90 -22.41
C GLN A 95 -11.01 21.69 -21.52
N TYR A 96 -11.92 21.83 -20.56
CA TYR A 96 -12.24 20.80 -19.59
C TYR A 96 -13.35 19.86 -20.10
N ASP A 97 -13.11 18.54 -20.01
CA ASP A 97 -14.12 17.52 -20.32
C ASP A 97 -14.20 16.46 -19.21
N PHE A 98 -15.16 16.65 -18.32
CA PHE A 98 -15.46 15.72 -17.22
C PHE A 98 -16.67 14.81 -17.48
N LYS A 99 -17.14 14.67 -18.73
CA LYS A 99 -18.33 13.90 -19.03
C LYS A 99 -18.18 12.45 -18.58
N TRP A 100 -17.12 11.78 -19.03
CA TRP A 100 -16.83 10.40 -18.64
C TRP A 100 -16.61 10.26 -17.13
N LEU A 101 -15.89 11.20 -16.52
CA LEU A 101 -15.62 11.18 -15.09
C LEU A 101 -16.91 11.23 -14.24
N ARG A 102 -17.87 12.08 -14.64
CA ARG A 102 -19.17 12.13 -13.95
C ARG A 102 -19.91 10.80 -14.06
N GLN A 103 -19.90 10.18 -15.22
CA GLN A 103 -20.52 8.85 -15.42
C GLN A 103 -19.82 7.77 -14.61
N PHE A 104 -18.48 7.80 -14.53
CA PHE A 104 -17.68 6.89 -13.70
C PHE A 104 -18.03 7.05 -12.20
N VAL A 105 -18.09 8.29 -11.71
CA VAL A 105 -18.42 8.55 -10.29
C VAL A 105 -19.87 8.16 -9.97
N GLU A 106 -20.80 8.38 -10.89
CA GLU A 106 -22.17 7.92 -10.75
C GLU A 106 -22.25 6.37 -10.73
N LEU A 107 -21.57 5.71 -11.65
CA LEU A 107 -21.44 4.25 -11.67
C LEU A 107 -20.87 3.72 -10.34
N ALA A 108 -19.83 4.37 -9.82
CA ALA A 108 -19.27 4.03 -8.52
C ALA A 108 -20.32 4.15 -7.40
N THR A 109 -21.11 5.23 -7.41
CA THR A 109 -22.22 5.42 -6.45
C THR A 109 -23.25 4.31 -6.55
N GLN A 110 -23.68 3.95 -7.75
CA GLN A 110 -24.66 2.87 -8.01
C GLN A 110 -24.15 1.52 -7.48
N HIS A 111 -22.83 1.29 -7.56
CA HIS A 111 -22.20 0.09 -7.01
C HIS A 111 -21.83 0.20 -5.53
N GLY A 112 -22.11 1.32 -4.86
CA GLY A 112 -21.75 1.56 -3.45
C GLY A 112 -20.22 1.65 -3.25
N MET A 113 -19.50 2.11 -4.26
CA MET A 113 -18.05 2.32 -4.21
C MET A 113 -17.72 3.74 -3.76
N SER A 114 -16.77 3.86 -2.86
CA SER A 114 -16.11 5.10 -2.49
C SER A 114 -14.82 5.27 -3.28
N LEU A 115 -14.44 6.51 -3.56
CA LEU A 115 -13.33 6.84 -4.45
C LEU A 115 -12.28 7.68 -3.70
N ARG A 116 -11.02 7.34 -3.89
CA ARG A 116 -9.82 8.07 -3.45
C ARG A 116 -8.91 8.32 -4.66
N PRO A 117 -9.29 9.23 -5.57
CA PRO A 117 -8.45 9.50 -6.74
C PRO A 117 -7.13 10.17 -6.34
N TYR A 118 -6.04 9.80 -7.04
CA TYR A 118 -4.87 10.66 -7.13
C TYR A 118 -4.91 11.50 -8.40
N ILE A 119 -4.58 12.79 -8.28
CA ILE A 119 -4.57 13.78 -9.35
C ILE A 119 -3.12 13.99 -9.77
N GLY A 120 -2.79 13.75 -10.98
CA GLY A 120 -1.52 13.88 -11.71
C GLY A 120 -1.88 13.45 -13.14
N TYR A 121 -1.09 13.24 -14.00
CA TYR A 121 0.25 13.64 -14.31
C TYR A 121 0.18 14.88 -15.22
N THR A 122 1.31 15.56 -15.48
CA THR A 122 1.27 16.81 -16.23
C THR A 122 0.72 16.62 -17.66
N ALA A 123 -0.23 17.45 -18.06
CA ALA A 123 -0.74 17.45 -19.43
C ALA A 123 0.37 17.86 -20.42
N PRO A 124 0.54 17.20 -21.57
CA PRO A 124 1.63 17.49 -22.50
C PRO A 124 1.75 18.96 -22.92
N TRP A 125 0.63 19.66 -23.05
CA TRP A 125 0.60 21.09 -23.40
C TRP A 125 1.07 22.01 -22.25
N ALA A 126 1.06 21.51 -21.01
CA ALA A 126 1.41 22.25 -19.80
C ALA A 126 2.80 21.89 -19.27
N ALA A 127 3.50 20.94 -19.88
CA ALA A 127 4.79 20.47 -19.42
C ALA A 127 5.86 21.58 -19.47
N GLY A 128 6.64 21.69 -18.39
CA GLY A 128 7.71 22.68 -18.25
C GLY A 128 9.04 22.22 -18.84
N GLY A 129 9.10 20.99 -19.31
CA GLY A 129 10.31 20.32 -19.76
C GLY A 129 11.06 19.68 -18.59
N GLY A 130 11.43 18.45 -18.78
CA GLY A 130 12.25 17.64 -17.88
C GLY A 130 13.59 17.27 -18.51
N THR A 131 14.16 16.17 -18.11
CA THR A 131 15.46 15.69 -18.56
C THR A 131 15.37 14.54 -19.54
N ASP A 132 14.16 13.99 -19.71
CA ASP A 132 13.88 12.95 -20.71
C ASP A 132 12.96 13.48 -21.84
N LYS A 133 12.21 12.61 -22.51
CA LYS A 133 11.30 13.00 -23.58
C LYS A 133 9.83 12.85 -23.20
N GLU A 134 9.58 12.47 -21.97
CA GLU A 134 8.24 12.19 -21.46
C GLU A 134 7.68 13.46 -20.82
N ALA A 135 6.64 14.03 -21.40
CA ALA A 135 6.02 15.25 -20.87
C ALA A 135 5.12 15.01 -19.66
N TRP A 136 4.65 13.78 -19.47
CA TRP A 136 3.65 13.45 -18.43
C TRP A 136 4.21 13.46 -17.01
N ASN A 137 5.53 13.26 -16.84
CA ASN A 137 6.21 13.28 -15.53
C ASN A 137 6.95 14.62 -15.28
N ASP A 138 6.90 15.57 -16.21
CA ASP A 138 7.50 16.89 -16.07
C ASP A 138 6.75 17.75 -15.04
N PRO A 139 7.41 18.70 -14.37
CA PRO A 139 6.72 19.74 -13.64
C PRO A 139 5.91 20.63 -14.60
N PRO A 140 4.78 21.21 -14.17
CA PRO A 140 4.05 22.16 -15.00
C PRO A 140 4.86 23.43 -15.26
N ALA A 141 4.86 23.92 -16.50
CA ALA A 141 5.50 25.18 -16.87
C ALA A 141 4.94 26.37 -16.10
N ARG A 142 3.66 26.33 -15.75
CA ARG A 142 2.97 27.36 -14.97
C ARG A 142 2.08 26.72 -13.93
N LEU A 143 2.38 26.97 -12.66
CA LEU A 143 1.59 26.47 -11.52
C LEU A 143 0.12 26.93 -11.54
N GLN A 144 -0.17 28.05 -12.18
CA GLN A 144 -1.55 28.52 -12.30
C GLN A 144 -2.41 27.59 -13.15
N ASP A 145 -1.85 26.99 -14.20
CA ASP A 145 -2.59 26.02 -15.02
C ASP A 145 -2.92 24.76 -14.22
N TRP A 146 -1.98 24.27 -13.44
CA TRP A 146 -2.21 23.18 -12.48
C TRP A 146 -3.32 23.52 -11.47
N SER A 147 -3.21 24.70 -10.84
CA SER A 147 -4.21 25.17 -9.86
C SER A 147 -5.61 25.27 -10.48
N ASN A 148 -5.70 25.80 -11.71
CA ASN A 148 -6.95 25.91 -12.45
C ASN A 148 -7.54 24.52 -12.73
N PHE A 149 -6.74 23.59 -13.22
CA PHE A 149 -7.18 22.21 -13.48
C PHE A 149 -7.74 21.55 -12.23
N VAL A 150 -6.97 21.56 -11.13
CA VAL A 150 -7.39 20.93 -9.85
C VAL A 150 -8.66 21.60 -9.32
N SER A 151 -8.79 22.92 -9.44
CA SER A 151 -10.01 23.65 -9.03
C SER A 151 -11.24 23.24 -9.84
N HIS A 152 -11.12 23.13 -11.17
CA HIS A 152 -12.23 22.69 -12.02
C HIS A 152 -12.60 21.22 -11.77
N LEU A 153 -11.61 20.34 -11.60
CA LEU A 153 -11.85 18.93 -11.33
C LEU A 153 -12.51 18.72 -9.97
N SER A 154 -11.95 19.29 -8.91
CA SER A 154 -12.52 19.16 -7.56
C SER A 154 -13.88 19.86 -7.46
N GLY A 155 -14.06 20.99 -8.11
CA GLY A 155 -15.36 21.67 -8.23
C GLY A 155 -16.42 20.83 -8.95
N ALA A 156 -16.05 20.12 -10.03
CA ALA A 156 -16.94 19.21 -10.73
C ALA A 156 -17.38 18.01 -9.88
N LEU A 157 -16.62 17.67 -8.86
CA LEU A 157 -16.85 16.52 -7.95
C LEU A 157 -17.30 16.92 -6.54
N ALA A 158 -17.36 18.20 -6.20
CA ALA A 158 -17.61 18.70 -4.84
C ALA A 158 -18.94 18.19 -4.21
N SER A 159 -19.97 17.98 -5.03
CA SER A 159 -21.25 17.45 -4.58
C SER A 159 -21.27 15.93 -4.37
N GLN A 160 -20.23 15.22 -4.78
CA GLN A 160 -20.16 13.76 -4.79
C GLN A 160 -19.73 13.22 -3.41
N LYS A 161 -20.67 12.61 -2.68
CA LYS A 161 -20.41 12.10 -1.33
C LYS A 161 -19.48 10.90 -1.28
N ASN A 162 -19.39 10.15 -2.37
CA ASN A 162 -18.55 8.97 -2.48
C ASN A 162 -17.08 9.30 -2.83
N ILE A 163 -16.73 10.57 -3.12
CA ILE A 163 -15.33 11.01 -3.12
C ILE A 163 -14.90 11.18 -1.66
N LEU A 164 -13.92 10.42 -1.20
CA LEU A 164 -13.45 10.45 0.19
C LEU A 164 -12.29 11.40 0.42
N SER A 165 -11.41 11.54 -0.55
CA SER A 165 -10.18 12.35 -0.48
C SER A 165 -9.62 12.56 -1.87
N TYR A 166 -8.67 13.49 -1.98
CA TYR A 166 -7.83 13.65 -3.16
C TYR A 166 -6.36 13.47 -2.77
N GLU A 167 -5.61 12.72 -3.56
CA GLU A 167 -4.16 12.58 -3.44
C GLU A 167 -3.50 13.43 -4.51
N ILE A 168 -2.44 14.16 -4.17
CA ILE A 168 -1.73 15.03 -5.11
C ILE A 168 -0.48 14.32 -5.61
N TYR A 169 -0.56 13.90 -6.87
CA TYR A 169 0.49 13.16 -7.56
C TYR A 169 0.64 11.71 -7.11
N ASN A 170 1.67 11.01 -7.60
CA ASN A 170 1.97 9.61 -7.31
C ASN A 170 3.46 9.33 -7.58
N GLU A 171 4.15 8.72 -6.63
CA GLU A 171 5.55 8.28 -6.72
C GLU A 171 6.56 9.39 -7.05
N GLU A 172 6.29 10.59 -6.61
CA GLU A 172 7.00 11.81 -6.93
C GLU A 172 8.41 11.91 -6.33
N ASN A 173 8.78 10.98 -5.44
CA ASN A 173 10.13 10.93 -4.88
C ASN A 173 11.13 10.16 -5.75
N VAL A 174 10.72 9.70 -6.94
CA VAL A 174 11.62 9.07 -7.92
C VAL A 174 11.44 9.65 -9.31
N ARG A 175 12.56 9.80 -10.00
CA ARG A 175 12.63 10.50 -11.28
C ARG A 175 11.75 9.90 -12.38
N GLN A 176 11.52 8.61 -12.36
CA GLN A 176 10.66 7.94 -13.35
C GLN A 176 9.23 8.52 -13.36
N TRP A 177 8.74 8.95 -12.19
CA TRP A 177 7.38 9.45 -12.01
C TRP A 177 7.32 10.98 -11.88
N TRP A 178 8.42 11.62 -11.49
CA TRP A 178 8.54 13.07 -11.36
C TRP A 178 9.92 13.54 -11.83
N ASP A 179 10.01 14.11 -13.05
CA ASP A 179 11.25 14.65 -13.60
C ASP A 179 11.45 16.14 -13.24
N GLY A 180 11.14 16.47 -12.00
CA GLY A 180 11.30 17.78 -11.40
C GLY A 180 12.08 17.72 -10.08
N THR A 181 12.21 18.89 -9.43
CA THR A 181 12.82 19.01 -8.11
C THR A 181 11.80 18.79 -6.98
N ALA A 182 12.28 18.56 -5.75
CA ALA A 182 11.44 18.53 -4.56
C ALA A 182 10.70 19.85 -4.34
N GLU A 183 11.35 20.99 -4.61
CA GLU A 183 10.71 22.32 -4.56
C GLU A 183 9.51 22.41 -5.49
N GLN A 184 9.69 22.01 -6.76
CA GLN A 184 8.61 22.05 -7.77
C GLN A 184 7.44 21.14 -7.38
N TYR A 185 7.72 19.95 -6.84
CA TYR A 185 6.66 19.08 -6.32
C TYR A 185 5.89 19.74 -5.16
N ASN A 186 6.60 20.35 -4.21
CA ASN A 186 5.96 21.02 -3.09
C ASN A 186 5.10 22.23 -3.51
N GLN A 187 5.50 22.96 -4.56
CA GLN A 187 4.66 24.00 -5.16
C GLN A 187 3.39 23.41 -5.80
N VAL A 188 3.51 22.26 -6.49
CA VAL A 188 2.35 21.52 -7.05
C VAL A 188 1.42 21.03 -5.93
N LEU A 189 1.97 20.47 -4.86
CA LEU A 189 1.21 20.02 -3.69
C LEU A 189 0.46 21.17 -3.02
N GLN A 190 1.12 22.29 -2.74
CA GLN A 190 0.52 23.45 -2.09
C GLN A 190 -0.60 24.05 -2.94
N LYS A 191 -0.35 24.27 -4.23
CA LYS A 191 -1.35 24.85 -5.16
C LYS A 191 -2.52 23.91 -5.42
N GLY A 192 -2.27 22.60 -5.50
CA GLY A 192 -3.32 21.60 -5.59
C GLY A 192 -4.20 21.56 -4.34
N ALA A 193 -3.58 21.58 -3.16
CA ALA A 193 -4.29 21.59 -1.87
C ALA A 193 -5.13 22.88 -1.69
N GLU A 194 -4.60 24.05 -2.06
CA GLU A 194 -5.34 25.34 -2.08
C GLU A 194 -6.57 25.25 -2.99
N ALA A 195 -6.40 24.71 -4.20
CA ALA A 195 -7.46 24.55 -5.18
C ALA A 195 -8.57 23.59 -4.70
N ILE A 196 -8.22 22.45 -4.12
CA ILE A 196 -9.18 21.51 -3.52
C ILE A 196 -9.94 22.19 -2.39
N ARG A 197 -9.25 22.84 -1.45
CA ARG A 197 -9.89 23.52 -0.32
C ARG A 197 -10.83 24.65 -0.72
N SER A 198 -10.56 25.32 -1.83
CA SER A 198 -11.46 26.37 -2.36
C SER A 198 -12.74 25.78 -2.93
N SER A 199 -12.70 24.57 -3.47
CA SER A 199 -13.84 23.90 -4.09
C SER A 199 -14.60 23.00 -3.08
N ASP A 200 -13.87 22.25 -2.24
CA ASP A 200 -14.43 21.37 -1.21
C ASP A 200 -13.52 21.29 0.02
N ARG A 201 -13.86 22.05 1.05
CA ARG A 201 -13.11 22.07 2.32
C ARG A 201 -13.28 20.81 3.17
N THR A 202 -14.20 19.94 2.81
CA THR A 202 -14.53 18.75 3.60
C THR A 202 -13.63 17.55 3.29
N LYS A 203 -12.97 17.57 2.13
CA LYS A 203 -12.15 16.44 1.68
C LYS A 203 -10.70 16.58 2.16
N PRO A 204 -10.16 15.56 2.81
CA PRO A 204 -8.74 15.52 3.12
C PRO A 204 -7.91 15.46 1.84
N VAL A 205 -6.79 16.15 1.87
CA VAL A 205 -5.73 16.03 0.86
C VAL A 205 -4.71 15.00 1.36
N ILE A 206 -4.30 14.10 0.49
CA ILE A 206 -3.29 13.08 0.73
C ILE A 206 -2.02 13.55 0.01
N PHE A 207 -0.87 13.41 0.66
CA PHE A 207 0.45 13.57 0.05
C PHE A 207 0.61 12.56 -1.09
N GLY A 208 1.47 12.78 -2.08
CA GLY A 208 1.74 11.79 -3.11
C GLY A 208 2.24 10.48 -2.50
N GLY A 209 1.83 9.35 -3.09
CA GLY A 209 2.26 8.03 -2.64
C GLY A 209 3.72 7.78 -3.01
N MET A 210 4.65 8.03 -2.09
CA MET A 210 6.08 7.79 -2.32
C MET A 210 6.36 6.31 -2.64
N VAL A 211 7.31 6.01 -3.53
CA VAL A 211 7.71 4.62 -3.88
C VAL A 211 8.13 3.80 -2.65
N TYR A 212 8.67 4.46 -1.63
CA TYR A 212 9.11 3.90 -0.35
C TYR A 212 9.04 4.98 0.74
N PRO A 213 9.13 4.63 2.04
CA PRO A 213 9.09 5.62 3.12
C PRO A 213 10.37 6.48 3.14
N ASP A 214 10.37 7.55 2.35
CA ASP A 214 11.49 8.44 2.12
C ASP A 214 11.52 9.57 3.17
N ALA A 215 12.36 9.44 4.17
CA ALA A 215 12.46 10.40 5.26
C ALA A 215 13.04 11.75 4.80
N ASP A 216 13.99 11.74 3.88
CA ASP A 216 14.61 12.97 3.35
C ASP A 216 13.59 13.78 2.53
N TRP A 217 12.78 13.07 1.71
CA TRP A 217 11.71 13.70 0.93
C TRP A 217 10.65 14.34 1.83
N VAL A 218 10.22 13.66 2.87
CA VAL A 218 9.24 14.16 3.84
C VAL A 218 9.81 15.33 4.65
N LYS A 219 11.08 15.24 5.07
CA LYS A 219 11.73 16.36 5.76
C LYS A 219 11.80 17.58 4.86
N ALA A 220 12.24 17.44 3.61
CA ALA A 220 12.27 18.56 2.66
C ALA A 220 10.88 19.17 2.48
N ALA A 221 9.85 18.35 2.29
CA ALA A 221 8.47 18.82 2.10
C ALA A 221 7.97 19.66 3.28
N CYS A 222 8.22 19.25 4.52
CA CYS A 222 7.65 19.90 5.69
C CYS A 222 8.55 20.95 6.34
N ASP A 223 9.87 20.72 6.38
CA ASP A 223 10.85 21.61 7.02
C ASP A 223 11.37 22.68 6.04
N GLU A 224 11.78 22.29 4.83
CA GLU A 224 12.39 23.21 3.87
C GLU A 224 11.34 24.00 3.08
N TYR A 225 10.25 23.34 2.63
CA TYR A 225 9.24 23.96 1.77
C TYR A 225 7.93 24.27 2.48
N GLY A 226 7.77 23.96 3.76
CA GLY A 226 6.62 24.34 4.57
C GLY A 226 5.29 23.73 4.11
N SER A 227 5.31 22.56 3.48
CA SER A 227 4.11 21.91 2.93
C SER A 227 3.31 21.13 3.98
N GLY A 228 3.73 21.09 5.24
CA GLY A 228 3.10 20.28 6.30
C GLY A 228 1.61 20.48 6.46
N ASP A 229 1.10 21.69 6.26
CA ASP A 229 -0.33 22.02 6.33
C ASP A 229 -1.09 21.74 5.02
N SER A 230 -0.39 21.36 3.94
CA SER A 230 -1.01 21.11 2.63
C SER A 230 -1.67 19.74 2.56
N PHE A 231 -1.34 18.80 3.43
CA PHE A 231 -1.88 17.46 3.43
C PHE A 231 -2.24 16.94 4.83
N HIS A 232 -3.10 15.92 4.87
CA HIS A 232 -3.65 15.33 6.09
C HIS A 232 -3.13 13.92 6.35
N ILE A 233 -2.71 13.21 5.30
CA ILE A 233 -2.33 11.80 5.31
C ILE A 233 -1.01 11.67 4.58
N LEU A 234 -0.09 10.85 5.12
CA LEU A 234 1.24 10.59 4.56
C LEU A 234 1.31 9.14 4.08
N PRO A 235 1.23 8.89 2.76
CA PRO A 235 1.29 7.57 2.20
C PRO A 235 2.68 7.21 1.66
N PHE A 236 2.93 5.91 1.53
CA PHE A 236 4.01 5.35 0.72
C PHE A 236 3.58 4.01 0.13
N HIS A 237 4.32 3.52 -0.86
CA HIS A 237 4.12 2.24 -1.51
C HIS A 237 5.04 1.17 -0.94
N ALA A 238 4.65 -0.09 -1.07
CA ALA A 238 5.40 -1.21 -0.54
C ALA A 238 5.36 -2.43 -1.47
N TYR A 239 6.45 -2.63 -2.20
CA TYR A 239 6.62 -3.77 -3.12
C TYR A 239 7.85 -4.62 -2.79
N PRO A 240 8.11 -4.98 -1.52
CA PRO A 240 9.22 -5.86 -1.20
C PRO A 240 9.09 -7.20 -1.94
N GLU A 241 10.23 -7.78 -2.33
CA GLU A 241 10.32 -9.02 -3.10
C GLU A 241 9.77 -8.94 -4.55
N THR A 242 9.27 -7.77 -4.99
CA THR A 242 8.91 -7.49 -6.38
C THR A 242 9.91 -6.52 -7.03
N TRP A 243 10.00 -5.29 -6.54
CA TRP A 243 10.87 -4.25 -7.09
C TRP A 243 11.90 -3.71 -6.11
N THR A 244 11.68 -3.90 -4.82
CA THR A 244 12.65 -3.42 -3.86
C THR A 244 13.96 -4.15 -4.01
N GLU A 245 15.00 -3.36 -4.05
CA GLU A 245 16.33 -3.84 -4.30
C GLU A 245 16.77 -4.94 -3.34
N LYS A 246 17.46 -5.89 -3.94
CA LYS A 246 18.46 -6.79 -3.39
C LYS A 246 18.37 -7.03 -1.89
N ASN A 247 17.72 -8.10 -1.50
CA ASN A 247 17.72 -8.67 -0.15
C ASN A 247 16.78 -8.02 0.88
N ILE A 248 15.99 -7.01 0.53
CA ILE A 248 14.94 -6.54 1.43
C ILE A 248 13.75 -7.46 1.28
N VAL A 249 13.58 -8.30 2.27
CA VAL A 249 12.43 -9.19 2.38
C VAL A 249 11.29 -8.48 3.08
N LEU A 250 10.09 -8.98 2.85
CA LEU A 250 8.87 -8.39 3.37
C LEU A 250 8.92 -8.12 4.88
N GLU A 251 9.40 -9.10 5.66
CA GLU A 251 9.44 -9.01 7.12
C GLU A 251 10.34 -7.90 7.66
N ASN A 252 11.32 -7.48 6.87
CA ASN A 252 12.28 -6.45 7.25
C ASN A 252 11.97 -5.09 6.57
N TYR A 253 10.95 -5.02 5.72
CA TYR A 253 10.73 -3.85 4.87
C TYR A 253 10.53 -2.56 5.68
N LEU A 254 9.73 -2.61 6.73
CA LEU A 254 9.46 -1.44 7.57
C LEU A 254 10.64 -1.07 8.51
N ASP A 255 11.49 -2.03 8.87
CA ASP A 255 12.60 -1.79 9.80
C ASP A 255 13.94 -1.57 9.12
N GLN A 256 14.15 -2.24 7.98
CA GLN A 256 15.42 -2.23 7.25
C GLN A 256 15.26 -1.81 5.79
N GLY A 257 14.06 -1.29 5.44
CA GLY A 257 13.74 -0.87 4.07
C GLY A 257 14.59 0.31 3.60
N TYR A 258 14.87 0.31 2.32
CA TYR A 258 15.59 1.37 1.64
C TYR A 258 14.67 2.60 1.40
N PRO A 259 15.24 3.83 1.43
CA PRO A 259 16.59 4.16 1.88
C PRO A 259 16.69 4.39 3.39
N ASN A 260 15.57 4.50 4.10
CA ASN A 260 15.51 4.91 5.50
C ASN A 260 14.69 3.94 6.33
N HIS A 261 15.19 3.61 7.51
CA HIS A 261 14.48 2.78 8.48
C HIS A 261 13.15 3.41 8.89
N PHE A 262 12.05 2.71 8.63
CA PHE A 262 10.71 3.23 8.89
C PHE A 262 10.53 3.65 10.36
N GLN A 263 10.77 2.75 11.31
CA GLN A 263 10.59 3.04 12.74
C GLN A 263 11.65 3.99 13.30
N GLY A 264 12.90 3.86 12.84
CA GLY A 264 14.04 4.60 13.41
C GLY A 264 14.28 5.98 12.81
N THR A 265 13.80 6.24 11.59
CA THR A 265 14.07 7.50 10.88
C THR A 265 12.82 8.13 10.32
N PHE A 266 12.07 7.39 9.47
CA PHE A 266 10.92 7.96 8.77
C PHE A 266 9.83 8.46 9.74
N ILE A 267 9.41 7.62 10.71
CA ILE A 267 8.39 7.99 11.70
C ILE A 267 8.82 9.18 12.56
N PRO A 268 10.03 9.18 13.20
CA PRO A 268 10.48 10.32 13.97
C PRO A 268 10.53 11.62 13.17
N TRP A 269 11.01 11.58 11.94
CA TRP A 269 11.09 12.78 11.09
C TRP A 269 9.71 13.25 10.62
N ALA A 270 8.83 12.34 10.20
CA ALA A 270 7.47 12.70 9.85
C ALA A 270 6.75 13.38 11.05
N ASP A 271 6.85 12.81 12.25
CA ASP A 271 6.24 13.38 13.44
C ASP A 271 6.86 14.73 13.85
N GLN A 272 8.18 14.89 13.70
CA GLN A 272 8.90 16.10 14.04
C GLN A 272 8.59 17.25 13.08
N TYR A 273 8.66 17.02 11.77
CA TYR A 273 8.60 18.09 10.77
C TYR A 273 7.19 18.32 10.22
N CYS A 274 6.40 17.26 10.03
CA CYS A 274 5.05 17.37 9.47
C CYS A 274 3.93 17.36 10.53
N GLY A 275 4.29 17.10 11.80
CA GLY A 275 3.33 16.74 12.84
C GLY A 275 2.79 15.32 12.66
N ARG A 276 2.22 14.78 13.74
CA ARG A 276 1.69 13.41 13.70
C ARG A 276 0.52 13.29 12.74
N LYS A 277 0.73 12.58 11.64
CA LYS A 277 -0.28 12.27 10.62
C LYS A 277 -0.54 10.76 10.53
N PRO A 278 -1.74 10.33 10.08
CA PRO A 278 -1.98 8.97 9.66
C PRO A 278 -0.97 8.55 8.58
N ILE A 279 -0.39 7.36 8.72
CA ILE A 279 0.53 6.79 7.74
C ILE A 279 -0.13 5.62 7.06
N TRP A 280 -0.10 5.65 5.72
CA TRP A 280 -0.75 4.66 4.88
C TRP A 280 0.27 3.94 3.99
N ILE A 281 0.09 2.65 3.82
CA ILE A 281 0.62 1.93 2.66
C ILE A 281 -0.53 1.90 1.66
N ASN A 282 -0.66 2.95 0.84
CA ASN A 282 -1.80 3.08 -0.05
C ASN A 282 -1.65 2.33 -1.37
N GLU A 283 -0.51 1.65 -1.55
CA GLU A 283 -0.24 0.75 -2.65
C GLU A 283 0.77 -0.32 -2.22
N ALA A 284 0.39 -1.59 -2.38
CA ALA A 284 1.27 -2.73 -2.15
C ALA A 284 0.93 -3.86 -3.12
N GLY A 285 1.91 -4.69 -3.46
CA GLY A 285 1.69 -5.80 -4.37
C GLY A 285 2.88 -6.75 -4.48
N PHE A 286 2.59 -7.94 -5.01
CA PHE A 286 3.57 -8.96 -5.35
C PHE A 286 3.26 -9.55 -6.71
N ALA A 287 4.20 -9.44 -7.64
CA ALA A 287 4.04 -9.96 -8.98
C ALA A 287 4.37 -11.46 -9.03
N ASN A 288 3.42 -12.28 -9.46
CA ASN A 288 3.70 -13.69 -9.74
C ASN A 288 4.17 -13.89 -11.19
N THR A 289 5.32 -13.30 -11.50
CA THR A 289 6.02 -13.44 -12.77
C THR A 289 6.32 -14.92 -13.09
N PRO A 290 6.64 -15.27 -14.34
CA PRO A 290 7.08 -16.63 -14.68
C PRO A 290 8.14 -17.16 -13.72
N GLY A 291 7.89 -18.32 -13.11
CA GLY A 291 8.72 -18.91 -12.05
C GLY A 291 8.20 -18.71 -10.62
N LYS A 292 7.24 -17.80 -10.40
CA LYS A 292 6.51 -17.64 -9.14
C LYS A 292 5.08 -18.17 -9.29
N SER A 293 4.60 -18.92 -8.31
CA SER A 293 3.26 -19.52 -8.33
C SER A 293 2.19 -18.57 -7.78
N GLU A 294 0.91 -18.90 -8.00
CA GLU A 294 -0.19 -18.22 -7.31
C GLU A 294 -0.14 -18.42 -5.78
N THR A 295 0.40 -19.56 -5.34
CA THR A 295 0.63 -19.82 -3.92
C THR A 295 1.66 -18.84 -3.34
N ASP A 296 2.72 -18.51 -4.08
CA ASP A 296 3.71 -17.53 -3.63
C ASP A 296 3.08 -16.14 -3.46
N GLN A 297 2.23 -15.71 -4.42
CA GLN A 297 1.51 -14.45 -4.32
C GLN A 297 0.52 -14.44 -3.14
N ALA A 298 -0.23 -15.53 -2.96
CA ALA A 298 -1.18 -15.68 -1.87
C ALA A 298 -0.50 -15.66 -0.49
N ASN A 299 0.61 -16.39 -0.36
CA ASN A 299 1.42 -16.43 0.84
C ASN A 299 2.10 -15.09 1.15
N TRP A 300 2.57 -14.39 0.11
CA TRP A 300 3.12 -13.04 0.27
C TRP A 300 2.06 -12.09 0.84
N TRP A 301 0.84 -12.09 0.29
CA TRP A 301 -0.24 -11.26 0.80
C TRP A 301 -0.58 -11.56 2.25
N ALA A 302 -0.64 -12.83 2.65
CA ALA A 302 -0.91 -13.19 4.04
C ALA A 302 0.18 -12.68 4.99
N ARG A 303 1.46 -12.79 4.62
CA ARG A 303 2.58 -12.21 5.37
C ARG A 303 2.55 -10.68 5.36
N ALA A 304 2.20 -10.05 4.23
CA ALA A 304 2.12 -8.60 4.09
C ALA A 304 1.07 -7.99 5.02
N PHE A 305 -0.14 -8.56 5.05
CA PHE A 305 -1.17 -8.13 6.01
C PHE A 305 -0.66 -8.22 7.45
N ALA A 306 -0.05 -9.34 7.82
CA ALA A 306 0.50 -9.52 9.16
C ALA A 306 1.60 -8.50 9.48
N THR A 307 2.61 -8.37 8.61
CA THR A 307 3.80 -7.53 8.83
C THR A 307 3.46 -6.03 8.81
N PHE A 308 2.69 -5.58 7.83
CA PHE A 308 2.38 -4.15 7.70
C PHE A 308 1.42 -3.69 8.79
N LEU A 309 0.40 -4.49 9.11
CA LEU A 309 -0.56 -4.14 10.15
C LEU A 309 0.00 -4.29 11.57
N ALA A 310 1.07 -5.05 11.78
CA ALA A 310 1.77 -5.12 13.06
C ALA A 310 2.49 -3.80 13.41
N SER A 311 2.73 -2.92 12.44
CA SER A 311 3.23 -1.58 12.75
C SER A 311 2.13 -0.72 13.41
N PRO A 312 2.40 -0.12 14.59
CA PRO A 312 1.44 0.78 15.26
C PRO A 312 1.08 2.03 14.44
N ARG A 313 1.86 2.36 13.41
CA ARG A 313 1.71 3.60 12.64
C ARG A 313 1.04 3.41 11.28
N VAL A 314 0.96 2.18 10.76
CA VAL A 314 0.30 1.90 9.48
C VAL A 314 -1.19 1.68 9.71
N GLU A 315 -2.02 2.59 9.21
CA GLU A 315 -3.47 2.61 9.43
C GLU A 315 -4.29 2.20 8.18
N HIS A 316 -3.63 2.05 7.05
CA HIS A 316 -4.27 1.68 5.79
C HIS A 316 -3.36 0.78 4.95
N LEU A 317 -3.99 -0.18 4.24
CA LEU A 317 -3.32 -1.02 3.26
C LEU A 317 -4.10 -1.02 1.94
N GLY A 318 -3.49 -0.48 0.90
CA GLY A 318 -3.97 -0.48 -0.48
C GLY A 318 -3.43 -1.68 -1.26
N ILE A 319 -4.29 -2.33 -2.00
CA ILE A 319 -3.98 -3.55 -2.75
C ILE A 319 -3.80 -3.19 -4.22
N TYR A 320 -2.62 -3.37 -4.77
CA TYR A 320 -2.33 -3.24 -6.19
C TYR A 320 -2.18 -4.62 -6.81
N GLN A 321 -3.09 -5.09 -7.68
CA GLN A 321 -4.31 -4.49 -8.17
C GLN A 321 -5.41 -5.57 -8.33
N ILE A 322 -6.65 -5.14 -8.58
CA ILE A 322 -7.77 -6.11 -8.70
C ILE A 322 -7.57 -7.08 -9.88
N LYS A 323 -7.09 -6.58 -11.02
CA LYS A 323 -7.00 -7.34 -12.27
C LYS A 323 -5.64 -7.13 -12.94
N GLU A 324 -5.06 -8.22 -13.45
CA GLU A 324 -3.85 -8.14 -14.27
C GLU A 324 -4.07 -7.31 -15.54
N ARG A 325 -2.99 -6.67 -16.01
CA ARG A 325 -2.95 -6.02 -17.31
C ARG A 325 -2.83 -7.07 -18.43
N LYS A 326 -3.46 -6.80 -19.56
CA LYS A 326 -3.25 -7.63 -20.76
C LYS A 326 -1.85 -7.40 -21.31
N GLN A 327 -1.20 -8.43 -21.83
CA GLN A 327 0.13 -8.31 -22.46
C GLN A 327 0.15 -7.37 -23.68
N SER A 328 -1.03 -7.05 -24.22
CA SER A 328 -1.19 -6.08 -25.32
C SER A 328 -1.30 -4.63 -24.87
N GLU A 329 -1.45 -4.39 -23.56
CA GLU A 329 -1.52 -3.04 -22.99
C GLU A 329 -0.10 -2.50 -22.73
N THR A 330 0.08 -1.20 -22.87
CA THR A 330 1.31 -0.54 -22.42
C THR A 330 1.26 -0.36 -20.92
N VAL A 331 2.36 -0.70 -20.24
CA VAL A 331 2.55 -0.46 -18.82
C VAL A 331 3.75 0.45 -18.61
N ILE A 332 3.66 1.32 -17.61
CA ILE A 332 4.79 2.13 -17.14
C ILE A 332 5.53 1.28 -16.09
N GLY A 333 6.86 1.32 -16.09
CA GLY A 333 7.69 0.51 -15.21
C GLY A 333 8.10 -0.82 -15.82
N GLY A 334 8.32 -1.83 -14.99
CA GLY A 334 8.81 -3.14 -15.41
C GLY A 334 7.70 -4.10 -15.88
N GLY A 335 8.12 -5.21 -16.50
CA GLY A 335 7.22 -6.29 -16.92
C GLY A 335 6.45 -6.96 -15.77
N GLU A 336 6.86 -6.74 -14.54
CA GLU A 336 6.17 -7.19 -13.31
C GLU A 336 4.75 -6.64 -13.23
N ASN A 337 4.49 -5.45 -13.77
CA ASN A 337 3.18 -4.80 -13.80
C ASN A 337 2.07 -5.64 -14.45
N TYR A 338 2.43 -6.55 -15.36
CA TYR A 338 1.46 -7.47 -15.95
C TYR A 338 0.98 -8.55 -14.98
N TYR A 339 1.68 -8.81 -13.88
CA TYR A 339 1.47 -9.96 -12.99
C TYR A 339 1.09 -9.59 -11.55
N LEU A 340 0.78 -8.32 -11.29
CA LEU A 340 0.41 -7.85 -9.95
C LEU A 340 -1.06 -8.12 -9.59
N GLY A 341 -1.91 -8.31 -10.58
CA GLY A 341 -3.34 -8.56 -10.36
C GLY A 341 -3.62 -9.78 -9.47
N ILE A 342 -4.63 -9.66 -8.62
CA ILE A 342 -5.16 -10.77 -7.82
C ILE A 342 -6.24 -11.56 -8.55
N SER A 343 -6.63 -11.09 -9.72
CA SER A 343 -7.39 -11.82 -10.73
C SER A 343 -6.73 -11.65 -12.11
N ARG A 344 -7.08 -12.54 -13.05
CA ARG A 344 -6.59 -12.48 -14.41
C ARG A 344 -7.33 -11.41 -15.23
N PRO A 345 -6.87 -11.07 -16.44
CA PRO A 345 -7.53 -10.07 -17.27
C PRO A 345 -9.01 -10.39 -17.60
N ASP A 346 -9.39 -11.67 -17.60
CA ASP A 346 -10.76 -12.15 -17.77
C ASP A 346 -11.57 -12.18 -16.46
N ARG A 347 -10.99 -11.70 -15.37
CA ARG A 347 -11.54 -11.69 -14.00
C ARG A 347 -11.64 -13.07 -13.33
N THR A 348 -11.05 -14.10 -13.87
CA THR A 348 -10.90 -15.36 -13.14
C THR A 348 -10.01 -15.13 -11.91
N ARG A 349 -10.48 -15.56 -10.73
CA ARG A 349 -9.81 -15.29 -9.46
C ARG A 349 -8.57 -16.14 -9.31
N LYS A 350 -7.47 -15.52 -8.90
CA LYS A 350 -6.26 -16.21 -8.47
C LYS A 350 -6.37 -16.63 -6.99
N MET A 351 -5.48 -17.47 -6.53
CA MET A 351 -5.48 -17.87 -5.10
C MET A 351 -5.40 -16.65 -4.18
N ALA A 352 -4.58 -15.64 -4.53
CA ALA A 352 -4.45 -14.40 -3.76
C ALA A 352 -5.78 -13.65 -3.57
N PHE A 353 -6.71 -13.71 -4.53
CA PHE A 353 -8.05 -13.13 -4.37
C PHE A 353 -8.79 -13.72 -3.16
N PHE A 354 -8.80 -15.03 -3.04
CA PHE A 354 -9.48 -15.72 -1.94
C PHE A 354 -8.77 -15.52 -0.60
N THR A 355 -7.43 -15.49 -0.61
CA THR A 355 -6.63 -15.13 0.55
C THR A 355 -7.01 -13.76 1.07
N ILE A 356 -6.94 -12.74 0.22
CA ILE A 356 -7.25 -11.35 0.59
C ILE A 356 -8.71 -11.23 1.04
N LYS A 357 -9.65 -11.86 0.31
CA LYS A 357 -11.06 -11.89 0.72
C LYS A 357 -11.24 -12.39 2.16
N ARG A 358 -10.52 -13.47 2.52
CA ARG A 358 -10.54 -14.00 3.89
C ARG A 358 -9.94 -13.00 4.87
N LEU A 359 -8.79 -12.41 4.53
CA LEU A 359 -8.10 -11.46 5.41
C LEU A 359 -8.90 -10.17 5.63
N ILE A 360 -9.54 -9.64 4.60
CA ILE A 360 -10.47 -8.51 4.73
C ILE A 360 -11.61 -8.89 5.68
N GLY A 361 -12.25 -10.05 5.51
CA GLY A 361 -13.32 -10.51 6.41
C GLY A 361 -12.86 -10.71 7.86
N LEU A 362 -11.57 -10.91 8.11
CA LEU A 362 -11.02 -11.05 9.46
C LEU A 362 -10.54 -9.73 10.06
N LEU A 363 -10.04 -8.79 9.25
CA LEU A 363 -9.26 -7.64 9.73
C LEU A 363 -9.89 -6.27 9.41
N ASP A 364 -10.83 -6.18 8.46
CA ASP A 364 -11.56 -4.93 8.17
C ASP A 364 -12.71 -4.73 9.16
N VAL A 365 -12.36 -4.40 10.38
CA VAL A 365 -13.28 -4.27 11.53
C VAL A 365 -13.26 -2.87 12.16
N GLY A 366 -12.71 -1.90 11.44
CA GLY A 366 -12.57 -0.50 11.87
C GLY A 366 -11.37 -0.25 12.78
N ASN A 367 -11.23 -1.00 13.87
CA ASN A 367 -10.09 -0.91 14.78
C ASN A 367 -9.49 -2.28 15.04
N LEU A 368 -8.16 -2.34 15.09
CA LEU A 368 -7.40 -3.53 15.45
C LEU A 368 -6.47 -3.24 16.62
N THR A 369 -6.39 -4.19 17.55
CA THR A 369 -5.40 -4.15 18.62
C THR A 369 -4.26 -5.11 18.30
N ILE A 370 -3.04 -4.59 18.22
CA ILE A 370 -1.81 -5.38 18.10
C ILE A 370 -1.52 -5.94 19.49
N ALA A 371 -1.41 -7.26 19.63
CA ALA A 371 -1.33 -7.95 20.92
C ALA A 371 -0.37 -9.17 20.87
N ASP A 372 0.73 -9.05 20.17
CA ASP A 372 1.67 -10.15 19.85
C ASP A 372 2.13 -10.97 21.06
N ARG A 373 2.06 -10.40 22.27
CA ARG A 373 2.47 -11.08 23.51
C ARG A 373 1.32 -11.74 24.28
N GLU A 374 0.07 -11.52 23.88
CA GLU A 374 -1.09 -12.06 24.61
C GLU A 374 -1.30 -13.57 24.39
N LEU A 375 -0.76 -14.12 23.31
CA LEU A 375 -0.85 -15.53 23.02
C LEU A 375 0.55 -16.16 23.05
N LYS A 376 0.72 -17.13 23.96
CA LYS A 376 1.99 -17.86 24.04
C LYS A 376 2.11 -18.81 22.86
N VAL A 377 3.20 -18.64 22.09
CA VAL A 377 3.64 -19.55 21.03
C VAL A 377 4.87 -20.29 21.53
N GLU A 378 4.78 -21.60 21.69
CA GLU A 378 5.83 -22.46 22.23
C GLU A 378 6.36 -23.40 21.16
N VAL A 379 7.68 -23.44 20.96
CA VAL A 379 8.34 -24.43 20.09
C VAL A 379 8.51 -25.71 20.86
N THR A 380 7.89 -26.78 20.41
CA THR A 380 7.92 -28.10 21.09
C THR A 380 8.90 -29.07 20.46
N SER A 381 9.20 -28.92 19.18
CA SER A 381 10.20 -29.72 18.46
C SER A 381 10.58 -29.05 17.12
N GLY A 382 11.60 -29.61 16.46
CA GLY A 382 12.08 -29.06 15.18
C GLY A 382 12.97 -27.82 15.34
N LYS A 383 13.57 -27.38 14.25
CA LYS A 383 14.48 -26.25 14.23
C LYS A 383 13.71 -24.93 13.97
N LYS A 384 13.72 -24.03 14.95
CA LYS A 384 13.35 -22.63 14.78
C LYS A 384 14.53 -21.88 14.20
N VAL A 385 14.32 -21.08 13.15
CA VAL A 385 15.34 -20.23 12.51
C VAL A 385 14.90 -18.76 12.55
N GLU A 386 13.84 -18.41 11.83
CA GLU A 386 13.29 -17.05 11.76
C GLU A 386 11.77 -17.11 11.98
N LEU A 387 11.36 -17.27 13.23
CA LEU A 387 9.95 -17.39 13.61
C LEU A 387 9.31 -16.01 13.77
N TYR A 388 8.25 -15.77 13.03
CA TYR A 388 7.39 -14.61 13.11
C TYR A 388 6.03 -15.01 13.67
N SER A 389 5.46 -14.11 14.48
CA SER A 389 4.13 -14.30 15.09
C SER A 389 3.50 -12.95 15.32
N HIS A 390 2.36 -12.68 14.68
CA HIS A 390 1.57 -11.46 14.84
C HIS A 390 0.16 -11.80 15.26
N LEU A 391 -0.27 -11.21 16.36
CA LEU A 391 -1.59 -11.39 16.95
C LEU A 391 -2.37 -10.09 16.91
N PHE A 392 -3.54 -10.12 16.31
CA PHE A 392 -4.50 -9.02 16.28
C PHE A 392 -5.74 -9.39 17.09
N VAL A 393 -6.22 -8.44 17.91
CA VAL A 393 -7.50 -8.57 18.63
C VAL A 393 -8.51 -7.64 17.99
N ARG A 394 -9.67 -8.21 17.66
CA ARG A 394 -10.81 -7.47 17.09
C ARG A 394 -11.67 -6.84 18.20
N PRO A 395 -12.54 -5.86 17.87
CA PRO A 395 -13.43 -5.22 18.86
C PRO A 395 -14.35 -6.20 19.60
N ASP A 396 -14.70 -7.32 18.98
CA ASP A 396 -15.51 -8.39 19.59
C ASP A 396 -14.72 -9.30 20.54
N GLY A 397 -13.42 -9.04 20.72
CA GLY A 397 -12.52 -9.85 21.55
C GLY A 397 -11.97 -11.10 20.87
N SER A 398 -12.39 -11.41 19.65
CA SER A 398 -11.78 -12.50 18.89
C SER A 398 -10.41 -12.11 18.38
N GLN A 399 -9.57 -13.10 18.12
CA GLN A 399 -8.16 -12.92 17.79
C GLN A 399 -7.85 -13.52 16.43
N VAL A 400 -6.91 -12.91 15.70
CA VAL A 400 -6.35 -13.43 14.44
C VAL A 400 -4.86 -13.56 14.62
N LEU A 401 -4.35 -14.78 14.53
CA LEU A 401 -2.93 -15.10 14.64
C LEU A 401 -2.37 -15.47 13.27
N PHE A 402 -1.26 -14.84 12.93
CA PHE A 402 -0.39 -15.25 11.82
C PHE A 402 0.91 -15.79 12.41
N VAL A 403 1.34 -16.95 11.94
CA VAL A 403 2.62 -17.53 12.40
C VAL A 403 3.30 -18.27 11.26
N TRP A 404 4.60 -18.04 11.09
CA TRP A 404 5.46 -18.74 10.12
C TRP A 404 6.91 -18.73 10.57
N ASP A 405 7.68 -19.68 10.10
CA ASP A 405 9.14 -19.60 10.18
C ASP A 405 9.69 -19.51 8.75
N LYS A 406 10.54 -18.54 8.49
CA LYS A 406 11.02 -18.26 7.14
C LYS A 406 11.88 -19.37 6.56
N LYS A 407 12.65 -20.05 7.39
CA LYS A 407 13.65 -21.06 7.00
C LYS A 407 13.57 -22.36 7.79
N GLY A 408 12.91 -22.33 8.94
CA GLY A 408 12.82 -23.46 9.86
C GLY A 408 11.53 -24.26 9.70
N GLU A 409 11.52 -25.45 10.32
CA GLU A 409 10.36 -26.34 10.37
C GLU A 409 10.00 -26.67 11.84
N PRO A 410 9.77 -25.67 12.70
CA PRO A 410 9.39 -25.96 14.06
C PRO A 410 7.99 -26.54 14.13
N THR A 411 7.77 -27.37 15.16
CA THR A 411 6.42 -27.72 15.60
C THR A 411 6.08 -26.88 16.81
N LEU A 412 4.92 -26.24 16.77
CA LEU A 412 4.47 -25.31 17.79
C LEU A 412 3.33 -25.87 18.62
N ARG A 413 3.23 -25.34 19.83
CA ARG A 413 2.05 -25.39 20.70
C ARG A 413 1.58 -23.97 20.89
N LEU A 414 0.29 -23.72 20.62
CA LEU A 414 -0.35 -22.42 20.85
C LEU A 414 -1.23 -22.51 22.10
N HIS A 415 -1.28 -21.44 22.88
CA HIS A 415 -2.03 -21.35 24.12
C HIS A 415 -3.15 -20.31 24.02
N PRO A 416 -4.24 -20.58 23.27
CA PRO A 416 -5.40 -19.69 23.25
C PRO A 416 -6.08 -19.67 24.64
N ARG A 417 -6.93 -18.67 24.89
CA ARG A 417 -7.71 -18.62 26.11
C ARG A 417 -8.59 -19.88 26.23
N PRO A 418 -8.70 -20.50 27.41
CA PRO A 418 -9.53 -21.67 27.60
C PRO A 418 -10.97 -21.45 27.15
N GLY A 419 -11.56 -22.43 26.48
CA GLY A 419 -12.92 -22.35 25.96
C GLY A 419 -13.07 -21.64 24.62
N SER A 420 -11.98 -21.08 24.04
CA SER A 420 -12.01 -20.49 22.70
C SER A 420 -12.32 -21.54 21.63
N ALA A 421 -13.02 -21.15 20.57
CA ALA A 421 -13.10 -21.93 19.33
C ALA A 421 -11.98 -21.47 18.39
N VAL A 422 -11.24 -22.44 17.81
CA VAL A 422 -10.13 -22.14 16.91
C VAL A 422 -10.44 -22.66 15.50
N VAL A 423 -10.27 -21.79 14.51
CA VAL A 423 -10.39 -22.11 13.08
C VAL A 423 -9.07 -21.76 12.41
N GLU A 424 -8.50 -22.71 11.69
CA GLU A 424 -7.36 -22.45 10.80
C GLU A 424 -7.85 -22.23 9.38
N TYR A 425 -7.21 -21.32 8.66
CA TYR A 425 -7.51 -21.07 7.25
C TYR A 425 -6.35 -21.45 6.35
N ALA A 426 -6.65 -22.11 5.24
CA ALA A 426 -5.72 -22.31 4.14
C ALA A 426 -5.49 -20.98 3.38
N LEU A 427 -4.45 -20.92 2.54
CA LEU A 427 -4.17 -19.74 1.73
C LEU A 427 -5.29 -19.40 0.75
N ASP A 428 -6.08 -20.35 0.29
CA ASP A 428 -7.28 -20.10 -0.51
C ASP A 428 -8.48 -19.57 0.31
N GLY A 429 -8.25 -19.26 1.59
CA GLY A 429 -9.27 -18.73 2.50
C GLY A 429 -10.27 -19.75 3.01
N SER A 430 -10.17 -21.01 2.62
CA SER A 430 -11.05 -22.08 3.13
C SER A 430 -10.69 -22.47 4.58
N PRO A 431 -11.70 -22.77 5.42
CA PRO A 431 -11.42 -23.27 6.76
C PRO A 431 -10.88 -24.69 6.70
N LEU A 432 -9.82 -24.95 7.45
CA LEU A 432 -9.25 -26.29 7.60
C LEU A 432 -9.87 -27.03 8.80
N PRO A 433 -10.15 -28.34 8.68
CA PRO A 433 -10.61 -29.13 9.80
C PRO A 433 -9.49 -29.25 10.83
N PHE A 434 -9.72 -28.69 12.01
CA PHE A 434 -8.70 -28.69 13.06
C PHE A 434 -8.80 -29.97 13.93
N ARG A 435 -7.73 -30.75 13.98
CA ARG A 435 -7.73 -32.09 14.63
C ARG A 435 -7.03 -32.16 15.98
N SER A 436 -6.40 -31.11 16.46
CA SER A 436 -5.47 -31.18 17.62
C SER A 436 -5.77 -30.19 18.74
N TYR A 437 -6.95 -29.55 18.75
CA TYR A 437 -7.36 -28.63 19.80
C TYR A 437 -8.10 -29.36 20.92
N ASN A 438 -7.58 -29.29 22.14
CA ASN A 438 -8.13 -29.98 23.32
C ASN A 438 -8.93 -29.07 24.27
N GLY A 439 -9.34 -27.88 23.79
CA GLY A 439 -10.02 -26.86 24.59
C GLY A 439 -9.11 -25.96 25.42
N LYS A 440 -7.80 -26.25 25.47
CA LYS A 440 -6.79 -25.48 26.23
C LYS A 440 -5.58 -25.11 25.38
N THR A 441 -5.05 -26.09 24.64
CA THR A 441 -3.86 -25.90 23.80
C THR A 441 -4.07 -26.47 22.42
N LEU A 442 -3.43 -25.81 21.45
CA LEU A 442 -3.37 -26.23 20.09
C LEU A 442 -2.04 -26.93 19.86
N GLU A 443 -2.09 -28.24 19.75
CA GLU A 443 -0.91 -29.11 19.69
C GLU A 443 -0.48 -29.37 18.24
N LYS A 444 0.81 -29.70 18.06
CA LYS A 444 1.38 -30.22 16.79
C LYS A 444 1.16 -29.29 15.60
N VAL A 445 1.23 -27.96 15.80
CA VAL A 445 1.21 -26.98 14.72
C VAL A 445 2.57 -27.01 14.00
N LYS A 446 2.73 -27.90 13.03
CA LYS A 446 3.97 -28.00 12.24
C LYS A 446 4.02 -26.88 11.20
N LEU A 447 5.10 -26.11 11.18
CA LEU A 447 5.35 -25.11 10.15
C LEU A 447 6.09 -25.71 8.95
N THR A 448 5.84 -25.16 7.80
CA THR A 448 6.59 -25.37 6.55
C THR A 448 7.39 -24.10 6.28
N PRO A 449 8.68 -24.18 5.89
CA PRO A 449 9.50 -23.00 5.64
C PRO A 449 8.83 -22.00 4.73
N GLY A 450 8.76 -20.73 5.18
CA GLY A 450 8.20 -19.62 4.44
C GLY A 450 6.67 -19.57 4.32
N LEU A 451 5.93 -20.63 4.68
CA LEU A 451 4.47 -20.65 4.60
C LEU A 451 3.82 -20.17 5.91
N VAL A 452 2.97 -19.13 5.76
CA VAL A 452 2.21 -18.60 6.88
C VAL A 452 1.03 -19.50 7.23
N ARG A 453 0.75 -19.66 8.52
CA ARG A 453 -0.47 -20.26 9.05
C ARG A 453 -1.33 -19.20 9.70
N ILE A 454 -2.64 -19.23 9.44
CA ILE A 454 -3.61 -18.23 9.83
C ILE A 454 -4.67 -18.88 10.72
N PHE A 455 -4.83 -18.35 11.93
CA PHE A 455 -5.80 -18.85 12.90
C PHE A 455 -6.75 -17.74 13.32
N GLU A 456 -8.05 -18.01 13.29
CA GLU A 456 -9.06 -17.24 14.00
C GLU A 456 -9.35 -17.93 15.34
N ILE A 457 -9.23 -17.19 16.44
CA ILE A 457 -9.49 -17.66 17.79
C ILE A 457 -10.70 -16.86 18.32
N LYS A 458 -11.86 -17.49 18.31
CA LYS A 458 -13.09 -16.87 18.79
C LYS A 458 -13.16 -16.96 20.31
N ALA A 459 -13.52 -15.85 20.96
CA ALA A 459 -13.76 -15.85 22.39
C ALA A 459 -14.83 -16.90 22.75
N ALA A 460 -14.66 -17.54 23.91
CA ALA A 460 -15.73 -18.38 24.46
C ALA A 460 -17.02 -17.56 24.51
N GLY A 461 -18.06 -18.00 23.83
CA GLY A 461 -19.34 -17.32 23.83
C GLY A 461 -19.79 -17.09 25.28
N LYS A 462 -20.18 -15.86 25.61
CA LYS A 462 -21.02 -15.66 26.77
C LYS A 462 -22.32 -16.37 26.42
N SER A 463 -22.49 -17.59 26.99
CA SER A 463 -23.73 -18.34 26.94
C SER A 463 -24.91 -17.53 27.48
#